data_f49c8bed93b1cdbae204d076a3364a59
#
_entry.id   f49c8bed93b1cdbae204d076a3364a59
#
_cell.length_a   1.000
_cell.length_b   1.000
_cell.length_c   1.000
_cell.angle_alpha   90.00
_cell.angle_beta   90.00
_cell.angle_gamma   90.00
#
_symmetry.space_group_name_H-M   'P 1'
#
loop_
_entity.id
_entity.type
_entity.pdbx_description
1 polymer ?
#
loop_
_entity_poly.entity_id
_entity_poly.type
_entity_poly.pdbx_seq_one_letter_code
_entity_poly.pdbx_strand_id
1 'polypeptide(L)'
;MTIDKLKHKALSCALPLVPAIMLNSCTTIESGSYQDQKTYGKTVYTEVMQKSFDYESPGRNPVIVIHGLLGSKLADRRDGTNIWGQFALTEMLTGNKLARLAHPMQENKPLSALKSDITPSGLLDKSQIRVLGFSFDYEGYDILVNALSKAGYVPDDRPLPKGKNFYSQFIFYYDWRRDISENAGRLKEFIVEKKRYLQERYAQLYGLENHDIHFDLVAHSMGGLVARYFMRYGGTPLPERELDLPRLTWEGAKYIDRVIIIATPNAGYPDTLVELTEGLRLSPAAPAYPKAVIGTFPSYYQMLPNVESNSVRIAGTETPVEYFRLETWKRYNWGLTDPRQDEWLKILLPDVKSREERLRIATDHLDKCLRRARQFKRAMQIPAATPENVAVSLLAGDTIMTSSVLAVDPKTGQVSVAMRDAGDGKVPTMSARLDLRTLENWMPFLVSPIAWSTIVHLPGGHMGIMNSDVFESNLFFLLLSTPTPYQKAHMKHYEAILRKGLSAHADGTTR
;
A
#
# COMPACT_ATOMS: atom_id res chain seq x y z
N MET A 1 45.94 41.15 -44.39
CA MET A 1 46.86 40.72 -45.43
C MET A 1 46.89 39.22 -45.40
N THR A 2 46.12 38.63 -46.27
CA THR A 2 46.34 37.58 -47.27
C THR A 2 46.75 36.22 -46.67
N ILE A 3 45.80 35.23 -46.61
CA ILE A 3 45.42 34.27 -47.67
C ILE A 3 46.67 33.56 -48.27
N ASP A 4 46.86 32.27 -48.09
CA ASP A 4 46.52 31.18 -48.98
C ASP A 4 47.34 29.90 -48.75
N LYS A 5 46.59 28.77 -48.88
CA LYS A 5 47.04 27.49 -49.46
C LYS A 5 48.14 26.66 -48.78
N LEU A 6 47.79 25.46 -48.43
CA LEU A 6 48.46 24.27 -48.94
C LEU A 6 47.64 22.96 -48.75
N LYS A 7 47.59 22.29 -49.86
CA LYS A 7 46.91 21.09 -50.28
C LYS A 7 47.39 19.80 -49.62
N HIS A 8 46.42 18.87 -49.48
CA HIS A 8 46.50 17.41 -49.62
C HIS A 8 47.87 16.72 -49.43
N LYS A 9 47.90 15.81 -48.49
CA LYS A 9 48.54 14.49 -48.64
C LYS A 9 47.70 13.42 -47.92
N ALA A 10 47.10 12.54 -48.73
CA ALA A 10 46.56 11.29 -48.33
C ALA A 10 47.69 10.37 -47.84
N LEU A 11 47.63 9.89 -46.62
CA LEU A 11 48.41 8.75 -46.16
C LEU A 11 47.47 7.59 -45.92
N SER A 12 47.54 6.62 -46.82
CA SER A 12 46.97 5.30 -46.67
C SER A 12 47.73 4.58 -45.53
N CYS A 13 47.10 4.35 -44.41
CA CYS A 13 47.53 3.35 -43.46
C CYS A 13 46.65 2.12 -43.61
N ALA A 14 47.25 1.07 -44.14
CA ALA A 14 46.70 -0.26 -44.14
C ALA A 14 46.48 -0.76 -42.70
N LEU A 15 45.23 -0.99 -42.33
CA LEU A 15 44.89 -1.79 -41.13
C LEU A 15 45.14 -3.25 -41.48
N PRO A 16 45.83 -4.00 -40.61
CA PRO A 16 45.93 -5.44 -40.77
C PRO A 16 44.58 -6.09 -40.52
N LEU A 17 44.16 -6.98 -41.40
CA LEU A 17 43.08 -7.94 -41.20
C LEU A 17 43.37 -8.76 -39.94
N VAL A 18 42.67 -8.46 -38.87
CA VAL A 18 42.54 -9.37 -37.74
C VAL A 18 41.38 -10.32 -38.11
N PRO A 19 41.60 -11.64 -38.08
CA PRO A 19 40.60 -12.58 -38.61
C PRO A 19 39.34 -12.58 -37.74
N ALA A 20 38.20 -12.49 -38.43
CA ALA A 20 36.85 -12.55 -37.89
C ALA A 20 36.45 -13.94 -37.35
N ILE A 21 37.32 -14.57 -36.56
CA ILE A 21 37.07 -15.93 -36.00
C ILE A 21 36.73 -15.93 -34.51
N MET A 22 36.87 -14.79 -33.82
CA MET A 22 36.55 -14.72 -32.36
C MET A 22 35.21 -14.12 -32.00
N LEU A 23 34.36 -13.78 -32.98
CA LEU A 23 33.03 -13.18 -32.69
C LEU A 23 31.85 -14.16 -32.83
N ASN A 24 32.10 -15.42 -33.22
CA ASN A 24 31.03 -16.41 -33.40
C ASN A 24 30.86 -17.37 -32.21
N SER A 25 31.68 -17.27 -31.18
CA SER A 25 31.53 -18.18 -30.01
C SER A 25 30.74 -17.60 -28.83
N CYS A 26 30.44 -16.30 -28.83
CA CYS A 26 29.61 -15.69 -27.79
C CYS A 26 28.11 -15.55 -28.14
N THR A 27 27.72 -15.73 -29.41
CA THR A 27 26.32 -15.56 -29.84
C THR A 27 25.49 -16.83 -29.81
N THR A 28 26.07 -18.00 -29.55
CA THR A 28 25.33 -19.27 -29.52
C THR A 28 24.88 -19.70 -28.13
N ILE A 29 25.34 -19.05 -27.06
CA ILE A 29 24.92 -19.38 -25.70
C ILE A 29 23.72 -18.53 -25.25
N GLU A 30 23.53 -17.32 -25.82
CA GLU A 30 22.44 -16.44 -25.41
C GLU A 30 21.10 -16.66 -26.12
N SER A 31 21.07 -17.29 -27.28
CA SER A 31 19.82 -17.44 -28.05
C SER A 31 18.91 -18.57 -27.54
N GLY A 32 19.45 -19.58 -26.88
CA GLY A 32 18.63 -20.68 -26.31
C GLY A 32 17.87 -20.26 -25.05
N SER A 33 18.51 -19.54 -24.15
CA SER A 33 17.90 -19.13 -22.88
C SER A 33 16.83 -18.02 -23.04
N TYR A 34 16.96 -17.16 -24.05
CA TYR A 34 16.03 -16.05 -24.25
C TYR A 34 14.75 -16.45 -25.01
N GLN A 35 14.82 -17.48 -25.84
CA GLN A 35 13.62 -18.03 -26.50
C GLN A 35 12.80 -18.89 -25.55
N ASP A 36 13.42 -19.62 -24.64
CA ASP A 36 12.71 -20.37 -23.60
C ASP A 36 11.95 -19.46 -22.64
N GLN A 37 12.51 -18.30 -22.26
CA GLN A 37 11.80 -17.33 -21.41
C GLN A 37 10.56 -16.71 -22.07
N LYS A 38 10.51 -16.58 -23.42
CA LYS A 38 9.31 -16.12 -24.14
C LYS A 38 8.23 -17.20 -24.24
N THR A 39 8.58 -18.47 -24.13
CA THR A 39 7.62 -19.57 -24.16
C THR A 39 7.00 -19.86 -22.80
N TYR A 40 7.64 -19.44 -21.71
CA TYR A 40 7.10 -19.50 -20.34
C TYR A 40 6.18 -18.34 -19.96
N GLY A 41 5.73 -17.53 -20.92
CA GLY A 41 4.92 -16.33 -20.71
C GLY A 41 3.46 -16.56 -20.30
N LYS A 42 3.07 -17.78 -19.94
CA LYS A 42 1.81 -18.07 -19.23
C LYS A 42 2.10 -19.17 -18.22
N THR A 43 1.89 -18.87 -16.96
CA THR A 43 1.93 -19.87 -15.90
C THR A 43 0.91 -20.95 -16.23
N VAL A 44 1.40 -22.16 -16.56
CA VAL A 44 0.53 -23.33 -16.78
C VAL A 44 0.30 -23.98 -15.43
N TYR A 45 -0.88 -23.81 -14.89
CA TYR A 45 -1.26 -24.45 -13.64
C TYR A 45 -1.52 -25.94 -13.86
N THR A 46 -1.06 -26.78 -12.92
CA THR A 46 -1.34 -28.21 -12.94
C THR A 46 -2.84 -28.49 -12.78
N GLU A 47 -3.31 -29.68 -13.21
CA GLU A 47 -4.70 -30.09 -13.02
C GLU A 47 -5.15 -30.02 -11.55
N VAL A 48 -4.24 -30.33 -10.62
CA VAL A 48 -4.50 -30.21 -9.17
C VAL A 48 -4.77 -28.78 -8.76
N MET A 49 -4.00 -27.82 -9.31
CA MET A 49 -4.23 -26.39 -9.04
C MET A 49 -5.54 -25.90 -9.66
N GLN A 50 -5.88 -26.37 -10.89
CA GLN A 50 -7.18 -26.05 -11.51
C GLN A 50 -8.34 -26.53 -10.65
N LYS A 51 -8.27 -27.76 -10.12
CA LYS A 51 -9.27 -28.26 -9.15
C LYS A 51 -9.34 -27.39 -7.89
N SER A 52 -8.20 -26.85 -7.44
CA SER A 52 -8.18 -25.92 -6.31
C SER A 52 -8.90 -24.60 -6.64
N PHE A 53 -8.81 -24.11 -7.88
CA PHE A 53 -9.54 -22.91 -8.31
C PHE A 53 -11.05 -23.13 -8.35
N ASP A 54 -11.50 -24.31 -8.81
CA ASP A 54 -12.92 -24.63 -8.91
C ASP A 54 -13.56 -24.97 -7.56
N TYR A 55 -12.73 -25.20 -6.54
CA TYR A 55 -13.18 -25.66 -5.25
C TYR A 55 -13.89 -24.54 -4.45
N GLU A 56 -15.20 -24.67 -4.24
CA GLU A 56 -16.03 -23.79 -3.40
C GLU A 56 -16.48 -24.56 -2.15
N SER A 57 -15.96 -24.18 -0.98
CA SER A 57 -16.24 -24.92 0.25
C SER A 57 -15.93 -24.06 1.50
N PRO A 58 -16.62 -24.34 2.62
CA PRO A 58 -16.30 -23.74 3.91
C PRO A 58 -14.88 -24.02 4.43
N GLY A 59 -14.20 -25.05 3.87
CA GLY A 59 -12.80 -25.36 4.19
C GLY A 59 -11.79 -24.44 3.54
N ARG A 60 -12.23 -23.50 2.69
CA ARG A 60 -11.40 -22.46 2.09
C ARG A 60 -11.65 -21.12 2.79
N ASN A 61 -10.62 -20.54 3.36
CA ASN A 61 -10.77 -19.23 3.98
C ASN A 61 -11.21 -18.18 2.95
N PRO A 62 -12.22 -17.36 3.23
CA PRO A 62 -12.54 -16.19 2.43
C PRO A 62 -11.43 -15.15 2.53
N VAL A 63 -11.25 -14.35 1.46
CA VAL A 63 -10.21 -13.32 1.37
C VAL A 63 -10.81 -11.93 1.53
N ILE A 64 -10.12 -11.07 2.29
CA ILE A 64 -10.40 -9.63 2.33
C ILE A 64 -9.26 -8.88 1.68
N VAL A 65 -9.57 -8.12 0.62
CA VAL A 65 -8.64 -7.22 -0.06
C VAL A 65 -8.65 -5.86 0.64
N ILE A 66 -7.48 -5.36 1.00
CA ILE A 66 -7.28 -4.07 1.67
C ILE A 66 -6.33 -3.23 0.81
N HIS A 67 -6.87 -2.20 0.16
CA HIS A 67 -6.11 -1.31 -0.71
C HIS A 67 -5.17 -0.36 0.05
N GLY A 68 -4.25 0.32 -0.65
CA GLY A 68 -3.36 1.32 -0.09
C GLY A 68 -3.92 2.74 -0.12
N LEU A 69 -3.03 3.71 0.04
CA LEU A 69 -3.32 5.13 -0.14
C LEU A 69 -3.90 5.36 -1.55
N LEU A 70 -4.89 6.25 -1.66
CA LEU A 70 -5.58 6.59 -2.93
C LEU A 70 -6.38 5.43 -3.56
N GLY A 71 -6.45 4.25 -2.97
CA GLY A 71 -6.95 3.04 -3.60
C GLY A 71 -8.47 2.87 -3.62
N SER A 72 -9.25 3.68 -2.89
CA SER A 72 -10.70 3.76 -3.05
C SER A 72 -11.12 5.05 -3.75
N LYS A 73 -12.16 4.97 -4.55
CA LYS A 73 -12.92 6.14 -5.01
C LYS A 73 -13.57 6.81 -3.81
N LEU A 74 -13.65 8.13 -3.84
CA LEU A 74 -14.27 8.92 -2.77
C LEU A 74 -15.39 9.79 -3.35
N ALA A 75 -16.55 9.79 -2.72
CA ALA A 75 -17.69 10.60 -3.10
C ALA A 75 -18.22 11.42 -1.92
N ASP A 76 -18.78 12.56 -2.22
CA ASP A 76 -19.48 13.39 -1.24
C ASP A 76 -20.91 12.83 -1.03
N ARG A 77 -21.24 12.50 0.21
CA ARG A 77 -22.55 11.94 0.58
C ARG A 77 -23.72 12.91 0.38
N ARG A 78 -23.46 14.22 0.32
CA ARG A 78 -24.49 15.25 0.20
C ARG A 78 -25.10 15.30 -1.21
N ASP A 79 -24.28 15.09 -2.25
CA ASP A 79 -24.68 15.25 -3.65
C ASP A 79 -24.23 14.08 -4.56
N GLY A 80 -23.58 13.07 -4.02
CA GLY A 80 -23.05 11.93 -4.77
C GLY A 80 -21.89 12.25 -5.70
N THR A 81 -21.34 13.48 -5.65
CA THR A 81 -20.23 13.90 -6.51
C THR A 81 -18.99 13.08 -6.22
N ASN A 82 -18.38 12.50 -7.24
CA ASN A 82 -17.08 11.85 -7.13
C ASN A 82 -16.00 12.91 -6.92
N ILE A 83 -15.29 12.82 -5.79
CA ILE A 83 -14.20 13.72 -5.41
C ILE A 83 -12.85 13.14 -5.79
N TRP A 84 -12.74 11.81 -5.77
CA TRP A 84 -11.54 11.07 -6.15
C TRP A 84 -11.92 9.82 -6.95
N GLY A 85 -11.14 9.50 -8.01
CA GLY A 85 -11.32 8.29 -8.82
C GLY A 85 -12.04 8.51 -10.16
N GLN A 86 -12.41 9.75 -10.49
CA GLN A 86 -12.76 10.19 -11.83
C GLN A 86 -11.85 11.37 -12.21
N PHE A 87 -10.99 11.15 -13.19
CA PHE A 87 -9.94 12.10 -13.56
C PHE A 87 -10.27 12.77 -14.91
N ALA A 88 -11.30 13.62 -14.94
CA ALA A 88 -11.51 14.51 -16.09
C ALA A 88 -10.60 15.73 -15.93
N LEU A 89 -9.87 16.09 -17.02
CA LEU A 89 -8.87 17.16 -17.02
C LEU A 89 -9.41 18.50 -16.52
N THR A 90 -10.62 18.85 -16.96
CA THR A 90 -11.30 20.10 -16.57
C THR A 90 -11.62 20.15 -15.08
N GLU A 91 -11.73 19.00 -14.43
CA GLU A 91 -12.10 18.88 -13.02
C GLU A 91 -10.88 18.90 -12.08
N MET A 92 -9.71 18.41 -12.55
CA MET A 92 -8.45 18.49 -11.80
C MET A 92 -7.91 19.92 -11.68
N LEU A 93 -8.32 20.81 -12.59
CA LEU A 93 -7.86 22.21 -12.61
C LEU A 93 -8.74 23.16 -11.81
N THR A 94 -9.92 22.73 -11.33
CA THR A 94 -10.78 23.58 -10.50
C THR A 94 -10.44 23.41 -9.03
N GLY A 95 -9.85 24.43 -8.42
CA GLY A 95 -9.44 24.44 -7.01
C GLY A 95 -10.51 23.97 -6.02
N ASN A 96 -11.79 24.16 -6.36
CA ASN A 96 -12.91 23.76 -5.51
C ASN A 96 -13.05 22.22 -5.35
N LYS A 97 -12.78 21.42 -6.39
CA LYS A 97 -12.83 19.95 -6.26
C LYS A 97 -11.67 19.41 -5.44
N LEU A 98 -10.45 19.93 -5.67
CA LEU A 98 -9.27 19.53 -4.88
C LEU A 98 -9.46 19.90 -3.41
N ALA A 99 -10.06 21.06 -3.13
CA ALA A 99 -10.36 21.48 -1.76
C ALA A 99 -11.33 20.52 -1.05
N ARG A 100 -12.33 19.97 -1.76
CA ARG A 100 -13.27 18.98 -1.19
C ARG A 100 -12.58 17.67 -0.75
N LEU A 101 -11.39 17.37 -1.30
CA LEU A 101 -10.60 16.23 -0.86
C LEU A 101 -9.99 16.43 0.52
N ALA A 102 -9.81 17.70 0.96
CA ALA A 102 -9.21 17.99 2.26
C ALA A 102 -10.03 17.40 3.42
N HIS A 103 -9.33 16.92 4.45
CA HIS A 103 -9.97 16.57 5.71
C HIS A 103 -10.32 17.86 6.46
N PRO A 104 -11.46 17.96 7.16
CA PRO A 104 -11.82 19.16 7.91
C PRO A 104 -10.77 19.52 8.96
N MET A 105 -10.51 20.81 9.10
CA MET A 105 -9.63 21.35 10.14
C MET A 105 -10.46 22.18 11.12
N GLN A 106 -10.32 21.95 12.39
CA GLN A 106 -10.96 22.73 13.43
C GLN A 106 -10.08 22.76 14.68
N GLU A 107 -9.82 23.94 15.18
CA GLU A 107 -9.05 24.13 16.41
C GLU A 107 -9.78 23.51 17.62
N ASN A 108 -9.02 23.05 18.60
CA ASN A 108 -9.52 22.47 19.85
C ASN A 108 -10.45 21.26 19.71
N LYS A 109 -10.52 20.63 18.51
CA LYS A 109 -11.18 19.33 18.34
C LYS A 109 -10.16 18.26 18.03
N PRO A 110 -10.26 17.06 18.64
CA PRO A 110 -9.41 15.94 18.28
C PRO A 110 -9.71 15.48 16.83
N LEU A 111 -8.74 14.84 16.19
CA LEU A 111 -8.88 14.33 14.81
C LEU A 111 -10.09 13.40 14.66
N SER A 112 -10.34 12.55 15.66
CA SER A 112 -11.47 11.60 15.69
C SER A 112 -12.84 12.28 15.65
N ALA A 113 -12.95 13.51 16.17
CA ALA A 113 -14.19 14.29 16.18
C ALA A 113 -14.42 15.11 14.89
N LEU A 114 -13.43 15.17 14.00
CA LEU A 114 -13.54 15.87 12.73
C LEU A 114 -14.31 15.01 11.71
N LYS A 115 -15.57 15.37 11.46
CA LYS A 115 -16.44 14.63 10.53
C LYS A 115 -16.27 15.16 9.11
N SER A 116 -16.18 14.25 8.15
CA SER A 116 -16.16 14.55 6.73
C SER A 116 -17.41 13.95 6.07
N ASP A 117 -18.00 14.69 5.13
CA ASP A 117 -19.11 14.18 4.31
C ASP A 117 -18.61 13.26 3.17
N ILE A 118 -17.32 13.08 3.05
CA ILE A 118 -16.72 12.21 2.05
C ILE A 118 -16.71 10.76 2.55
N THR A 119 -17.12 9.85 1.66
CA THR A 119 -17.18 8.41 1.91
C THR A 119 -16.52 7.63 0.78
N PRO A 120 -15.91 6.47 1.04
CA PRO A 120 -15.47 5.58 -0.02
C PRO A 120 -16.69 5.07 -0.81
N SER A 121 -16.56 5.04 -2.15
CA SER A 121 -17.65 4.69 -3.07
C SER A 121 -17.31 3.52 -4.02
N GLY A 122 -16.17 2.89 -3.83
CA GLY A 122 -15.70 1.74 -4.62
C GLY A 122 -14.19 1.66 -4.68
N LEU A 123 -13.69 0.57 -5.26
CA LEU A 123 -12.27 0.39 -5.52
C LEU A 123 -11.83 1.28 -6.70
N LEU A 124 -10.62 1.80 -6.63
CA LEU A 124 -10.04 2.48 -7.78
C LEU A 124 -9.56 1.42 -8.78
N ASP A 125 -10.27 1.36 -9.89
CA ASP A 125 -9.97 0.54 -11.04
C ASP A 125 -8.91 1.20 -11.94
N LYS A 126 -8.41 0.47 -12.93
CA LYS A 126 -7.47 0.98 -13.92
C LYS A 126 -8.07 2.21 -14.60
N SER A 127 -7.42 3.34 -14.43
CA SER A 127 -7.85 4.62 -14.98
C SER A 127 -6.82 5.16 -15.94
N GLN A 128 -7.25 5.56 -17.14
CA GLN A 128 -6.42 6.38 -18.01
C GLN A 128 -6.60 7.84 -17.61
N ILE A 129 -5.57 8.42 -17.03
CA ILE A 129 -5.52 9.86 -16.76
C ILE A 129 -5.06 10.54 -18.05
N ARG A 130 -5.96 11.20 -18.75
CA ARG A 130 -5.62 12.01 -19.94
C ARG A 130 -5.36 13.45 -19.52
N VAL A 131 -4.12 13.92 -19.65
CA VAL A 131 -3.73 15.29 -19.38
C VAL A 131 -3.08 15.89 -20.62
N LEU A 132 -3.67 16.94 -21.20
CA LEU A 132 -3.13 17.68 -22.37
C LEU A 132 -2.72 16.79 -23.56
N GLY A 133 -3.53 15.77 -23.85
CA GLY A 133 -3.25 14.83 -24.96
C GLY A 133 -2.33 13.66 -24.60
N PHE A 134 -1.73 13.66 -23.42
CA PHE A 134 -0.97 12.53 -22.90
C PHE A 134 -1.87 11.64 -22.04
N SER A 135 -1.83 10.35 -22.26
CA SER A 135 -2.48 9.37 -21.39
C SER A 135 -1.47 8.79 -20.40
N PHE A 136 -1.83 8.79 -19.13
CA PHE A 136 -1.09 8.12 -18.08
C PHE A 136 -1.94 6.96 -17.60
N ASP A 137 -1.42 5.74 -17.69
CA ASP A 137 -2.08 4.57 -17.12
C ASP A 137 -1.83 4.57 -15.61
N TYR A 138 -2.89 4.70 -14.84
CA TYR A 138 -2.87 4.40 -13.41
C TYR A 138 -3.28 2.94 -13.25
N GLU A 139 -2.39 2.10 -12.76
CA GLU A 139 -2.69 0.70 -12.46
C GLU A 139 -3.64 0.64 -11.27
N GLY A 140 -4.82 0.06 -11.47
CA GLY A 140 -5.85 -0.07 -10.44
C GLY A 140 -5.74 -1.38 -9.66
N TYR A 141 -6.58 -1.51 -8.64
CA TYR A 141 -6.67 -2.71 -7.82
C TYR A 141 -7.45 -3.86 -8.49
N ASP A 142 -8.04 -3.62 -9.66
CA ASP A 142 -8.67 -4.66 -10.49
C ASP A 142 -7.71 -5.80 -10.83
N ILE A 143 -6.40 -5.54 -10.94
CA ILE A 143 -5.36 -6.57 -11.12
C ILE A 143 -5.40 -7.58 -9.98
N LEU A 144 -5.39 -7.12 -8.73
CA LEU A 144 -5.42 -7.99 -7.55
C LEU A 144 -6.76 -8.73 -7.42
N VAL A 145 -7.88 -8.01 -7.64
CA VAL A 145 -9.22 -8.61 -7.62
C VAL A 145 -9.36 -9.71 -8.68
N ASN A 146 -8.85 -9.46 -9.90
CA ASN A 146 -8.89 -10.42 -10.99
C ASN A 146 -7.96 -11.61 -10.75
N ALA A 147 -6.76 -11.41 -10.18
CA ALA A 147 -5.87 -12.50 -9.79
C ALA A 147 -6.57 -13.46 -8.80
N LEU A 148 -7.20 -12.90 -7.75
CA LEU A 148 -7.98 -13.70 -6.80
C LEU A 148 -9.18 -14.38 -7.45
N SER A 149 -9.84 -13.73 -8.41
CA SER A 149 -10.96 -14.35 -9.17
C SER A 149 -10.48 -15.52 -10.03
N LYS A 150 -9.29 -15.44 -10.65
CA LYS A 150 -8.66 -16.59 -11.36
C LYS A 150 -8.40 -17.75 -10.39
N ALA A 151 -8.03 -17.45 -9.15
CA ALA A 151 -7.86 -18.43 -8.09
C ALA A 151 -9.19 -19.00 -7.55
N GLY A 152 -10.33 -18.63 -8.12
CA GLY A 152 -11.66 -19.12 -7.77
C GLY A 152 -12.36 -18.40 -6.62
N TYR A 153 -11.83 -17.28 -6.14
CA TYR A 153 -12.55 -16.42 -5.19
C TYR A 153 -13.61 -15.60 -5.89
N VAL A 154 -14.77 -15.42 -5.26
CA VAL A 154 -15.92 -14.73 -5.83
C VAL A 154 -16.05 -13.35 -5.20
N PRO A 155 -15.79 -12.26 -5.95
CA PRO A 155 -15.78 -10.91 -5.40
C PRO A 155 -17.20 -10.37 -5.14
N ASP A 156 -17.35 -9.57 -4.08
CA ASP A 156 -18.62 -8.98 -3.64
C ASP A 156 -18.92 -7.59 -4.24
N ASP A 157 -18.06 -7.11 -5.15
CA ASP A 157 -18.22 -5.85 -5.86
C ASP A 157 -19.10 -5.94 -7.12
N ARG A 158 -19.58 -7.13 -7.43
CA ARG A 158 -20.39 -7.45 -8.62
C ARG A 158 -21.42 -8.53 -8.29
N PRO A 159 -22.47 -8.71 -9.13
CA PRO A 159 -23.48 -9.75 -8.93
C PRO A 159 -22.86 -11.14 -8.83
N LEU A 160 -23.43 -11.98 -7.97
CA LEU A 160 -22.99 -13.37 -7.80
C LEU A 160 -23.06 -14.13 -9.14
N PRO A 161 -21.96 -14.70 -9.64
CA PRO A 161 -21.94 -15.42 -10.89
C PRO A 161 -22.86 -16.65 -10.87
N LYS A 162 -23.45 -17.00 -12.03
CA LYS A 162 -24.24 -18.22 -12.17
C LYS A 162 -23.41 -19.45 -11.78
N GLY A 163 -23.96 -20.31 -10.95
CA GLY A 163 -23.31 -21.53 -10.47
C GLY A 163 -22.37 -21.31 -9.26
N LYS A 164 -22.30 -20.10 -8.73
CA LYS A 164 -21.66 -19.81 -7.43
C LYS A 164 -22.71 -19.59 -6.35
N ASN A 165 -22.41 -20.02 -5.12
CA ASN A 165 -23.36 -20.05 -4.03
C ASN A 165 -23.17 -18.92 -3.01
N PHE A 166 -21.97 -18.36 -2.94
CA PHE A 166 -21.63 -17.28 -2.01
C PHE A 166 -20.41 -16.48 -2.49
N TYR A 167 -20.28 -15.26 -1.97
CA TYR A 167 -19.07 -14.45 -2.12
C TYR A 167 -17.98 -14.96 -1.18
N SER A 168 -16.75 -15.02 -1.67
CA SER A 168 -15.57 -15.45 -0.90
C SER A 168 -14.38 -14.50 -1.02
N GLN A 169 -14.55 -13.42 -1.77
CA GLN A 169 -13.62 -12.30 -1.88
C GLN A 169 -14.35 -11.02 -1.54
N PHE A 170 -13.95 -10.36 -0.46
CA PHE A 170 -14.55 -9.14 0.03
C PHE A 170 -13.58 -7.98 -0.12
N ILE A 171 -14.08 -6.82 -0.58
CA ILE A 171 -13.23 -5.68 -0.82
C ILE A 171 -13.52 -4.62 0.23
N PHE A 172 -12.57 -4.37 1.09
CA PHE A 172 -12.69 -3.38 2.15
C PHE A 172 -12.37 -1.98 1.61
N TYR A 173 -13.42 -1.21 1.31
CA TYR A 173 -13.31 0.20 0.96
C TYR A 173 -13.23 1.05 2.20
N TYR A 174 -12.22 1.96 2.27
CA TYR A 174 -12.07 2.84 3.41
C TYR A 174 -11.58 4.23 2.98
N ASP A 175 -11.85 5.22 3.80
CA ASP A 175 -11.35 6.58 3.59
C ASP A 175 -9.85 6.64 3.95
N TRP A 176 -9.02 6.51 2.94
CA TRP A 176 -7.57 6.47 3.06
C TRP A 176 -6.94 7.77 3.57
N ARG A 177 -7.69 8.88 3.66
CA ARG A 177 -7.21 10.14 4.24
C ARG A 177 -7.18 10.10 5.77
N ARG A 178 -8.03 9.27 6.38
CA ARG A 178 -8.24 9.22 7.84
C ARG A 178 -7.14 8.43 8.56
N ASP A 179 -7.13 8.61 9.88
CA ASP A 179 -6.27 7.84 10.79
C ASP A 179 -6.35 6.33 10.51
N ILE A 180 -5.19 5.67 10.40
CA ILE A 180 -5.09 4.24 10.13
C ILE A 180 -5.77 3.42 11.24
N SER A 181 -5.70 3.86 12.50
CA SER A 181 -6.36 3.16 13.60
C SER A 181 -7.89 3.24 13.54
N GLU A 182 -8.45 4.34 13.03
CA GLU A 182 -9.89 4.45 12.77
C GLU A 182 -10.32 3.52 11.62
N ASN A 183 -9.50 3.40 10.57
CA ASN A 183 -9.77 2.48 9.48
C ASN A 183 -9.67 1.02 9.92
N ALA A 184 -8.79 0.69 10.87
CA ALA A 184 -8.74 -0.65 11.48
C ALA A 184 -10.01 -0.95 12.30
N GLY A 185 -10.60 0.05 12.95
CA GLY A 185 -11.92 -0.07 13.60
C GLY A 185 -13.02 -0.43 12.61
N ARG A 186 -13.06 0.26 11.47
CA ARG A 186 -14.01 -0.04 10.38
C ARG A 186 -13.77 -1.42 9.75
N LEU A 187 -12.51 -1.83 9.65
CA LEU A 187 -12.17 -3.19 9.18
C LEU A 187 -12.74 -4.25 10.12
N LYS A 188 -12.71 -4.04 11.43
CA LYS A 188 -13.35 -4.95 12.40
C LYS A 188 -14.85 -5.07 12.15
N GLU A 189 -15.55 -3.94 11.97
CA GLU A 189 -16.98 -3.93 11.69
C GLU A 189 -17.29 -4.69 10.39
N PHE A 190 -16.52 -4.44 9.35
CA PHE A 190 -16.62 -5.11 8.06
C PHE A 190 -16.40 -6.63 8.19
N ILE A 191 -15.37 -7.08 8.90
CA ILE A 191 -15.09 -8.50 9.13
C ILE A 191 -16.26 -9.18 9.85
N VAL A 192 -16.82 -8.54 10.89
CA VAL A 192 -17.96 -9.09 11.63
C VAL A 192 -19.21 -9.22 10.74
N GLU A 193 -19.45 -8.22 9.85
CA GLU A 193 -20.54 -8.27 8.88
C GLU A 193 -20.37 -9.45 7.90
N LYS A 194 -19.16 -9.59 7.31
CA LYS A 194 -18.89 -10.64 6.32
C LYS A 194 -18.86 -12.04 6.95
N LYS A 195 -18.40 -12.14 8.20
CA LYS A 195 -18.49 -13.39 8.98
C LYS A 195 -19.94 -13.82 9.16
N ARG A 196 -20.84 -12.92 9.53
CA ARG A 196 -22.28 -13.22 9.68
C ARG A 196 -22.89 -13.68 8.36
N TYR A 197 -22.64 -12.95 7.26
CA TYR A 197 -23.08 -13.34 5.93
C TYR A 197 -22.67 -14.78 5.59
N LEU A 198 -21.41 -15.11 5.77
CA LEU A 198 -20.91 -16.45 5.45
C LEU A 198 -21.45 -17.52 6.42
N GLN A 199 -21.63 -17.22 7.70
CA GLN A 199 -22.25 -18.15 8.65
C GLN A 199 -23.65 -18.53 8.21
N GLU A 200 -24.48 -17.57 7.78
CA GLU A 200 -25.82 -17.81 7.25
C GLU A 200 -25.79 -18.67 5.98
N ARG A 201 -24.84 -18.38 5.06
CA ARG A 201 -24.68 -19.17 3.83
C ARG A 201 -24.22 -20.60 4.12
N TYR A 202 -23.25 -20.78 5.01
CA TYR A 202 -22.73 -22.11 5.35
C TYR A 202 -23.73 -22.96 6.13
N ALA A 203 -24.55 -22.35 7.00
CA ALA A 203 -25.66 -23.04 7.62
C ALA A 203 -26.66 -23.55 6.59
N GLN A 204 -27.07 -22.72 5.62
CA GLN A 204 -28.03 -23.05 4.56
C GLN A 204 -27.51 -24.15 3.59
N LEU A 205 -26.23 -24.04 3.17
CA LEU A 205 -25.69 -24.89 2.10
C LEU A 205 -25.08 -26.20 2.64
N TYR A 206 -24.50 -26.16 3.83
CA TYR A 206 -23.69 -27.25 4.37
C TYR A 206 -24.16 -27.75 5.74
N GLY A 207 -25.21 -27.16 6.31
CA GLY A 207 -25.67 -27.47 7.66
C GLY A 207 -24.64 -27.14 8.75
N LEU A 208 -23.78 -26.15 8.52
CA LEU A 208 -22.72 -25.72 9.44
C LEU A 208 -23.21 -24.52 10.28
N GLU A 209 -24.00 -24.78 11.32
CA GLU A 209 -24.45 -23.75 12.24
C GLU A 209 -23.27 -23.19 13.07
N ASN A 210 -23.21 -21.87 13.20
CA ASN A 210 -22.20 -21.16 14.01
C ASN A 210 -20.76 -21.51 13.65
N HIS A 211 -20.49 -21.84 12.39
CA HIS A 211 -19.12 -22.13 11.94
C HIS A 211 -18.18 -20.98 12.26
N ASP A 212 -17.02 -21.29 12.84
CA ASP A 212 -16.01 -20.28 13.16
C ASP A 212 -15.18 -19.95 11.91
N ILE A 213 -15.58 -18.89 11.23
CA ILE A 213 -14.97 -18.45 9.96
C ILE A 213 -13.80 -17.52 10.26
N HIS A 214 -12.66 -17.86 9.70
CA HIS A 214 -11.46 -17.04 9.68
C HIS A 214 -11.21 -16.52 8.26
N PHE A 215 -10.58 -15.35 8.16
CA PHE A 215 -10.28 -14.70 6.90
C PHE A 215 -8.77 -14.70 6.62
N ASP A 216 -8.42 -14.74 5.33
CA ASP A 216 -7.09 -14.37 4.86
C ASP A 216 -7.12 -12.91 4.41
N LEU A 217 -6.25 -12.06 4.96
CA LEU A 217 -6.14 -10.67 4.56
C LEU A 217 -5.06 -10.52 3.48
N VAL A 218 -5.39 -9.87 2.37
CA VAL A 218 -4.45 -9.50 1.30
C VAL A 218 -4.40 -7.97 1.23
N ALA A 219 -3.32 -7.40 1.71
CA ALA A 219 -3.22 -5.97 2.00
C ALA A 219 -2.04 -5.33 1.28
N HIS A 220 -2.30 -4.32 0.44
CA HIS A 220 -1.29 -3.61 -0.32
C HIS A 220 -0.96 -2.26 0.31
N SER A 221 0.34 -1.89 0.31
CA SER A 221 0.82 -0.56 0.68
C SER A 221 0.32 -0.12 2.08
N MET A 222 -0.27 1.05 2.23
CA MET A 222 -0.87 1.53 3.50
C MET A 222 -1.91 0.54 4.07
N GLY A 223 -2.58 -0.26 3.22
CA GLY A 223 -3.53 -1.29 3.66
C GLY A 223 -2.87 -2.33 4.57
N GLY A 224 -1.59 -2.63 4.38
CA GLY A 224 -0.85 -3.50 5.27
C GLY A 224 -0.64 -2.90 6.67
N LEU A 225 -0.55 -1.57 6.79
CA LEU A 225 -0.53 -0.90 8.09
C LEU A 225 -1.89 -1.00 8.79
N VAL A 226 -3.00 -0.87 8.03
CA VAL A 226 -4.36 -1.09 8.55
C VAL A 226 -4.53 -2.53 9.03
N ALA A 227 -4.14 -3.51 8.22
CA ALA A 227 -4.21 -4.94 8.57
C ALA A 227 -3.37 -5.28 9.82
N ARG A 228 -2.14 -4.77 9.90
CA ARG A 228 -1.26 -4.99 11.05
C ARG A 228 -1.79 -4.34 12.32
N TYR A 229 -2.31 -3.10 12.22
CA TYR A 229 -2.93 -2.44 13.38
C TYR A 229 -4.16 -3.23 13.85
N PHE A 230 -5.03 -3.62 12.91
CA PHE A 230 -6.18 -4.47 13.21
C PHE A 230 -5.78 -5.78 13.89
N MET A 231 -4.82 -6.51 13.35
CA MET A 231 -4.34 -7.77 13.93
C MET A 231 -3.91 -7.59 15.40
N ARG A 232 -3.19 -6.52 15.72
CA ARG A 232 -2.64 -6.23 17.06
C ARG A 232 -3.70 -5.74 18.05
N TYR A 233 -4.58 -4.84 17.61
CA TYR A 233 -5.46 -4.05 18.47
C TYR A 233 -6.97 -4.27 18.20
N GLY A 234 -7.31 -5.06 17.18
CA GLY A 234 -8.70 -5.20 16.74
C GLY A 234 -9.25 -3.86 16.25
N GLY A 235 -10.42 -3.49 16.73
CA GLY A 235 -11.03 -2.19 16.45
C GLY A 235 -10.73 -1.10 17.48
N THR A 236 -9.78 -1.30 18.39
CA THR A 236 -9.47 -0.32 19.43
C THR A 236 -8.75 0.89 18.83
N PRO A 237 -9.30 2.11 18.92
CA PRO A 237 -8.64 3.30 18.38
C PRO A 237 -7.43 3.68 19.24
N LEU A 238 -6.55 4.50 18.67
CA LEU A 238 -5.51 5.17 19.46
C LEU A 238 -6.17 6.11 20.48
N PRO A 239 -5.70 6.14 21.74
CA PRO A 239 -6.17 7.08 22.74
C PRO A 239 -5.98 8.55 22.33
N GLU A 240 -6.77 9.47 22.89
CA GLU A 240 -6.63 10.90 22.58
C GLU A 240 -5.34 11.50 23.15
N ARG A 241 -4.89 11.03 24.30
CA ARG A 241 -3.62 11.47 24.87
C ARG A 241 -2.46 10.78 24.16
N GLU A 242 -1.55 11.55 23.60
CA GLU A 242 -0.42 11.06 22.80
C GLU A 242 0.46 10.06 23.55
N LEU A 243 0.66 10.24 24.84
CA LEU A 243 1.53 9.37 25.65
C LEU A 243 0.91 7.99 25.91
N ASP A 244 -0.40 7.90 25.85
CA ASP A 244 -1.11 6.65 26.10
C ASP A 244 -1.07 5.77 24.84
N LEU A 245 -0.96 4.46 25.03
CA LEU A 245 -1.03 3.48 23.96
C LEU A 245 -2.14 2.49 24.24
N PRO A 246 -2.81 1.96 23.19
CA PRO A 246 -3.79 0.92 23.39
C PRO A 246 -3.10 -0.35 23.92
N ARG A 247 -3.80 -1.10 24.75
CA ARG A 247 -3.31 -2.40 25.23
C ARG A 247 -3.20 -3.36 24.04
N LEU A 248 -2.04 -3.96 23.87
CA LEU A 248 -1.83 -4.99 22.86
C LEU A 248 -2.52 -6.28 23.30
N THR A 249 -3.57 -6.69 22.59
CA THR A 249 -4.42 -7.84 22.94
C THR A 249 -4.47 -8.92 21.88
N TRP A 250 -3.97 -8.64 20.68
CA TRP A 250 -4.12 -9.49 19.49
C TRP A 250 -5.60 -9.82 19.16
N GLU A 251 -6.51 -8.91 19.52
CA GLU A 251 -7.95 -9.10 19.33
C GLU A 251 -8.32 -9.36 17.86
N GLY A 252 -7.65 -8.69 16.92
CA GLY A 252 -7.90 -8.90 15.49
C GLY A 252 -7.44 -10.28 15.00
N ALA A 253 -6.41 -10.86 15.62
CA ALA A 253 -5.89 -12.18 15.27
C ALA A 253 -6.90 -13.31 15.44
N LYS A 254 -7.96 -13.10 16.24
CA LYS A 254 -9.06 -14.08 16.42
C LYS A 254 -9.93 -14.26 15.18
N TYR A 255 -9.83 -13.38 14.20
CA TYR A 255 -10.66 -13.38 12.99
C TYR A 255 -9.90 -13.81 11.76
N ILE A 256 -8.58 -14.01 11.85
CA ILE A 256 -7.71 -14.18 10.70
C ILE A 256 -6.74 -15.34 10.90
N ASP A 257 -6.47 -16.06 9.81
CA ASP A 257 -5.45 -17.12 9.78
C ASP A 257 -4.18 -16.66 9.08
N ARG A 258 -4.31 -15.70 8.16
CA ARG A 258 -3.19 -15.24 7.33
C ARG A 258 -3.29 -13.75 7.04
N VAL A 259 -2.15 -13.09 7.03
CA VAL A 259 -1.99 -11.72 6.50
C VAL A 259 -0.89 -11.74 5.44
N ILE A 260 -1.26 -11.48 4.19
CA ILE A 260 -0.32 -11.28 3.09
C ILE A 260 -0.15 -9.77 2.90
N ILE A 261 1.02 -9.28 3.21
CA ILE A 261 1.39 -7.87 3.14
C ILE A 261 2.17 -7.65 1.86
N ILE A 262 1.69 -6.73 0.99
CA ILE A 262 2.29 -6.45 -0.30
C ILE A 262 2.82 -5.02 -0.29
N ALA A 263 4.10 -4.83 -0.53
CA ALA A 263 4.74 -3.51 -0.71
C ALA A 263 4.39 -2.47 0.38
N THR A 264 4.23 -2.89 1.62
CA THR A 264 3.79 -2.03 2.73
C THR A 264 4.95 -1.25 3.34
N PRO A 265 4.81 0.07 3.57
CA PRO A 265 5.81 0.89 4.22
C PRO A 265 5.80 0.67 5.74
N ASN A 266 6.23 -0.51 6.20
CA ASN A 266 6.17 -0.90 7.61
C ASN A 266 7.02 0.01 8.53
N ALA A 267 8.15 0.54 8.01
CA ALA A 267 8.94 1.58 8.66
C ALA A 267 8.65 3.00 8.12
N GLY A 268 7.62 3.16 7.27
CA GLY A 268 7.35 4.39 6.53
C GLY A 268 8.15 4.48 5.22
N TYR A 269 7.99 5.56 4.46
CA TYR A 269 8.78 5.82 3.27
C TYR A 269 9.20 7.29 3.18
N PRO A 270 10.45 7.57 2.74
CA PRO A 270 11.01 8.92 2.79
C PRO A 270 10.23 9.95 1.94
N ASP A 271 9.78 9.58 0.74
CA ASP A 271 9.09 10.50 -0.16
C ASP A 271 7.81 11.10 0.43
N THR A 272 7.23 10.49 1.49
CA THR A 272 6.11 11.08 2.25
C THR A 272 6.42 12.50 2.74
N LEU A 273 7.66 12.73 3.22
CA LEU A 273 8.07 14.07 3.67
C LEU A 273 8.19 15.03 2.48
N VAL A 274 8.74 14.58 1.35
CA VAL A 274 8.82 15.39 0.12
C VAL A 274 7.42 15.77 -0.33
N GLU A 275 6.50 14.83 -0.40
CA GLU A 275 5.12 15.04 -0.82
C GLU A 275 4.38 16.01 0.11
N LEU A 276 4.57 15.91 1.43
CA LEU A 276 3.99 16.85 2.40
C LEU A 276 4.57 18.26 2.31
N THR A 277 5.82 18.42 1.88
CA THR A 277 6.50 19.73 1.79
C THR A 277 6.35 20.39 0.43
N GLU A 278 6.19 19.62 -0.66
CA GLU A 278 6.15 20.12 -2.04
C GLU A 278 4.79 19.90 -2.74
N GLY A 279 3.97 18.97 -2.25
CA GLY A 279 2.74 18.49 -2.87
C GLY A 279 2.93 17.15 -3.56
N LEU A 280 1.82 16.41 -3.71
CA LEU A 280 1.80 15.07 -4.32
C LEU A 280 1.67 15.17 -5.84
N ARG A 281 2.56 14.52 -6.58
CA ARG A 281 2.46 14.32 -8.02
C ARG A 281 2.20 12.86 -8.32
N LEU A 282 1.11 12.58 -9.05
CA LEU A 282 0.79 11.21 -9.49
C LEU A 282 1.70 10.75 -10.65
N SER A 283 2.23 11.71 -11.42
CA SER A 283 3.25 11.48 -12.43
C SER A 283 4.09 12.75 -12.61
N PRO A 284 5.31 12.67 -13.20
CA PRO A 284 6.15 13.84 -13.42
C PRO A 284 5.48 14.95 -14.24
N ALA A 285 4.57 14.59 -15.15
CA ALA A 285 3.85 15.55 -16.01
C ALA A 285 2.51 16.01 -15.40
N ALA A 286 2.03 15.40 -14.31
CA ALA A 286 0.78 15.79 -13.66
C ALA A 286 0.97 17.02 -12.77
N PRO A 287 -0.05 17.90 -12.65
CA PRO A 287 -0.07 18.94 -11.63
C PRO A 287 0.09 18.34 -10.23
N ALA A 288 0.77 19.06 -9.33
CA ALA A 288 0.86 18.62 -7.95
C ALA A 288 -0.46 18.86 -7.23
N TYR A 289 -0.92 17.86 -6.47
CA TYR A 289 -1.93 18.08 -5.43
C TYR A 289 -1.36 19.01 -4.37
N PRO A 290 -2.08 20.08 -4.00
CA PRO A 290 -1.54 21.09 -3.09
C PRO A 290 -1.18 20.49 -1.73
N LYS A 291 -0.02 20.88 -1.22
CA LYS A 291 0.43 20.46 0.12
C LYS A 291 -0.52 20.89 1.23
N ALA A 292 -1.27 21.98 1.03
CA ALA A 292 -2.33 22.38 1.96
C ALA A 292 -3.49 21.39 2.01
N VAL A 293 -3.77 20.66 0.91
CA VAL A 293 -4.83 19.64 0.86
C VAL A 293 -4.33 18.34 1.47
N ILE A 294 -3.22 17.78 0.94
CA ILE A 294 -2.69 16.50 1.43
C ILE A 294 -2.20 16.59 2.89
N GLY A 295 -1.74 17.76 3.32
CA GLY A 295 -1.35 18.04 4.70
C GLY A 295 -2.51 17.96 5.70
N THR A 296 -3.76 17.85 5.22
CA THR A 296 -4.91 17.62 6.11
C THR A 296 -5.14 16.14 6.42
N PHE A 297 -4.42 15.20 5.77
CA PHE A 297 -4.67 13.76 5.92
C PHE A 297 -3.84 13.14 7.06
N PRO A 298 -4.44 12.73 8.20
CA PRO A 298 -3.70 12.09 9.29
C PRO A 298 -2.90 10.86 8.85
N SER A 299 -3.44 10.05 7.93
CA SER A 299 -2.79 8.84 7.41
C SER A 299 -1.43 9.13 6.75
N TYR A 300 -1.29 10.27 6.09
CA TYR A 300 -0.05 10.65 5.41
C TYR A 300 1.11 10.76 6.39
N TYR A 301 0.88 11.42 7.53
CA TYR A 301 1.89 11.56 8.59
C TYR A 301 2.23 10.22 9.25
N GLN A 302 1.27 9.30 9.30
CA GLN A 302 1.50 7.94 9.83
C GLN A 302 2.40 7.09 8.92
N MET A 303 2.58 7.49 7.66
CA MET A 303 3.52 6.86 6.71
C MET A 303 4.90 7.53 6.68
N LEU A 304 5.15 8.62 7.40
CA LEU A 304 6.49 9.16 7.58
C LEU A 304 7.46 8.07 8.06
N PRO A 305 8.76 8.12 7.72
CA PRO A 305 9.72 7.14 8.20
C PRO A 305 9.74 7.02 9.73
N ASN A 306 10.17 5.89 10.24
CA ASN A 306 10.46 5.76 11.66
C ASN A 306 11.70 6.59 12.01
N VAL A 307 11.71 7.22 13.17
CA VAL A 307 12.84 8.06 13.59
C VAL A 307 14.14 7.24 13.66
N GLU A 308 14.04 6.01 14.15
CA GLU A 308 15.14 5.07 14.33
C GLU A 308 15.82 4.67 13.00
N SER A 309 15.14 4.85 11.86
CA SER A 309 15.72 4.57 10.54
C SER A 309 16.76 5.63 10.12
N ASN A 310 16.83 6.77 10.81
CA ASN A 310 17.66 7.92 10.46
C ASN A 310 17.59 8.30 8.96
N SER A 311 16.40 8.17 8.38
CA SER A 311 16.17 8.38 6.94
C SER A 311 16.03 9.85 6.56
N VAL A 312 16.05 10.79 7.50
CA VAL A 312 15.99 12.24 7.23
C VAL A 312 17.08 12.94 8.04
N ARG A 313 18.02 13.56 7.34
CA ARG A 313 19.24 14.15 7.95
C ARG A 313 19.43 15.59 7.49
N ILE A 314 20.19 16.36 8.26
CA ILE A 314 20.68 17.66 7.82
C ILE A 314 21.72 17.45 6.70
N ALA A 315 21.58 18.18 5.60
CA ALA A 315 22.45 18.06 4.44
C ALA A 315 23.94 18.17 4.81
N GLY A 316 24.74 17.21 4.31
CA GLY A 316 26.18 17.14 4.58
C GLY A 316 26.54 16.64 5.98
N THR A 317 25.61 16.15 6.77
CA THR A 317 25.83 15.58 8.11
C THR A 317 25.06 14.30 8.35
N GLU A 318 25.39 13.58 9.42
CA GLU A 318 24.62 12.44 9.92
C GLU A 318 23.54 12.87 10.96
N THR A 319 23.38 14.16 11.21
CA THR A 319 22.45 14.69 12.22
C THR A 319 21.00 14.46 11.78
N PRO A 320 20.20 13.72 12.55
CA PRO A 320 18.79 13.50 12.21
C PRO A 320 17.97 14.78 12.32
N VAL A 321 16.94 14.90 11.49
CA VAL A 321 15.96 15.96 11.55
C VAL A 321 14.75 15.47 12.37
N GLU A 322 14.35 16.27 13.36
CA GLU A 322 13.19 15.95 14.20
C GLU A 322 11.86 16.33 13.52
N TYR A 323 11.53 15.67 12.42
CA TYR A 323 10.35 15.99 11.58
C TYR A 323 9.00 15.65 12.23
N PHE A 324 8.96 15.00 13.36
CA PHE A 324 7.72 14.86 14.15
C PHE A 324 7.48 16.02 15.14
N ARG A 325 8.38 16.98 15.22
CA ARG A 325 8.21 18.19 16.04
C ARG A 325 7.62 19.33 15.23
N LEU A 326 6.58 19.96 15.73
CA LEU A 326 5.93 21.09 15.09
C LEU A 326 6.91 22.25 14.82
N GLU A 327 7.86 22.49 15.74
CA GLU A 327 8.86 23.53 15.62
C GLU A 327 9.71 23.40 14.36
N THR A 328 10.02 22.18 13.94
CA THR A 328 10.74 21.91 12.69
C THR A 328 9.94 22.37 11.48
N TRP A 329 8.64 22.07 11.44
CA TRP A 329 7.75 22.50 10.36
C TRP A 329 7.60 24.02 10.31
N LYS A 330 7.43 24.67 11.45
CA LYS A 330 7.39 26.15 11.55
C LYS A 330 8.71 26.76 11.07
N ARG A 331 9.86 26.23 11.52
CA ARG A 331 11.18 26.72 11.14
C ARG A 331 11.39 26.74 9.64
N TYR A 332 10.95 25.69 8.94
CA TYR A 332 11.19 25.49 7.52
C TYR A 332 9.98 25.88 6.64
N ASN A 333 8.89 26.36 7.21
CA ASN A 333 7.63 26.63 6.51
C ASN A 333 7.14 25.42 5.70
N TRP A 334 7.14 24.23 6.31
CA TRP A 334 6.71 23.00 5.68
C TRP A 334 5.20 22.80 5.75
N GLY A 335 4.61 22.22 4.68
CA GLY A 335 3.22 21.78 4.67
C GLY A 335 2.23 22.86 5.06
N LEU A 336 1.44 22.60 6.09
CA LEU A 336 0.39 23.51 6.57
C LEU A 336 0.91 24.75 7.32
N THR A 337 2.19 24.81 7.67
CA THR A 337 2.80 26.02 8.27
C THR A 337 3.35 26.99 7.22
N ASP A 338 3.31 26.64 5.93
CA ASP A 338 3.79 27.52 4.88
C ASP A 338 2.82 28.68 4.62
N PRO A 339 3.20 29.94 4.92
CA PRO A 339 2.33 31.10 4.73
C PRO A 339 1.95 31.35 3.26
N ARG A 340 2.67 30.75 2.30
CA ARG A 340 2.35 30.80 0.86
C ARG A 340 1.12 29.95 0.51
N GLN A 341 0.66 29.10 1.43
CA GLN A 341 -0.55 28.29 1.22
C GLN A 341 -1.85 29.04 1.57
N ASP A 342 -1.81 30.33 1.93
CA ASP A 342 -2.99 31.07 2.39
C ASP A 342 -4.14 31.08 1.37
N GLU A 343 -3.85 31.12 0.06
CA GLU A 343 -4.90 31.04 -0.96
C GLU A 343 -5.67 29.71 -0.91
N TRP A 344 -4.98 28.60 -0.63
CA TRP A 344 -5.62 27.33 -0.39
C TRP A 344 -6.36 27.29 0.94
N LEU A 345 -5.77 27.86 2.01
CA LEU A 345 -6.40 27.92 3.32
C LEU A 345 -7.68 28.75 3.31
N LYS A 346 -7.80 29.80 2.49
CA LYS A 346 -9.05 30.54 2.26
C LYS A 346 -10.16 29.64 1.71
N ILE A 347 -9.82 28.72 0.78
CA ILE A 347 -10.78 27.80 0.20
C ILE A 347 -11.15 26.71 1.21
N LEU A 348 -10.18 26.23 2.00
CA LEU A 348 -10.38 25.15 2.98
C LEU A 348 -11.10 25.63 4.25
N LEU A 349 -11.00 26.92 4.58
CA LEU A 349 -11.55 27.55 5.78
C LEU A 349 -12.32 28.82 5.39
N PRO A 350 -13.41 28.71 4.61
CA PRO A 350 -14.09 29.85 3.98
C PRO A 350 -14.72 30.83 5.00
N ASP A 351 -15.08 30.33 6.17
CA ASP A 351 -15.70 31.13 7.23
C ASP A 351 -14.67 31.90 8.07
N VAL A 352 -13.38 31.59 7.91
CA VAL A 352 -12.29 32.24 8.67
C VAL A 352 -11.70 33.39 7.86
N LYS A 353 -11.90 34.61 8.29
CA LYS A 353 -11.51 35.82 7.53
C LYS A 353 -10.04 36.19 7.71
N SER A 354 -9.51 36.07 8.94
CA SER A 354 -8.11 36.40 9.23
C SER A 354 -7.14 35.36 8.70
N ARG A 355 -6.07 35.81 8.07
CA ARG A 355 -4.96 34.98 7.61
C ARG A 355 -4.26 34.29 8.79
N GLU A 356 -4.04 35.05 9.85
CA GLU A 356 -3.38 34.58 11.06
C GLU A 356 -4.19 33.47 11.72
N GLU A 357 -5.51 33.61 11.73
CA GLU A 357 -6.40 32.60 12.28
C GLU A 357 -6.44 31.32 11.41
N ARG A 358 -6.48 31.46 10.08
CA ARG A 358 -6.38 30.30 9.17
C ARG A 358 -5.07 29.54 9.38
N LEU A 359 -3.95 30.27 9.47
CA LEU A 359 -2.64 29.66 9.70
C LEU A 359 -2.58 29.00 11.08
N ARG A 360 -3.20 29.59 12.11
CA ARG A 360 -3.27 29.01 13.45
C ARG A 360 -4.06 27.70 13.45
N ILE A 361 -5.23 27.65 12.81
CA ILE A 361 -6.05 26.43 12.67
C ILE A 361 -5.29 25.34 11.89
N ALA A 362 -4.64 25.69 10.79
CA ALA A 362 -3.86 24.77 9.98
C ALA A 362 -2.66 24.22 10.76
N THR A 363 -1.99 25.06 11.53
CA THR A 363 -0.85 24.67 12.39
C THR A 363 -1.29 23.76 13.54
N ASP A 364 -2.43 24.02 14.18
CA ASP A 364 -3.01 23.14 15.20
C ASP A 364 -3.38 21.76 14.63
N HIS A 365 -3.95 21.75 13.42
CA HIS A 365 -4.25 20.50 12.72
C HIS A 365 -2.99 19.68 12.42
N LEU A 366 -1.94 20.35 11.92
CA LEU A 366 -0.64 19.70 11.68
C LEU A 366 -0.07 19.10 12.97
N ASP A 367 -0.08 19.84 14.08
CA ASP A 367 0.42 19.34 15.36
C ASP A 367 -0.32 18.09 15.83
N LYS A 368 -1.65 18.07 15.67
CA LYS A 368 -2.47 16.88 15.95
C LYS A 368 -2.07 15.68 15.07
N CYS A 369 -1.84 15.92 13.78
CA CYS A 369 -1.41 14.87 12.86
C CYS A 369 -0.03 14.32 13.22
N LEU A 370 0.94 15.18 13.56
CA LEU A 370 2.28 14.79 13.97
C LEU A 370 2.27 13.98 15.28
N ARG A 371 1.52 14.45 16.29
CA ARG A 371 1.35 13.70 17.55
C ARG A 371 0.70 12.35 17.33
N ARG A 372 -0.35 12.28 16.52
CA ARG A 372 -1.05 11.04 16.18
C ARG A 372 -0.14 10.07 15.42
N ALA A 373 0.70 10.58 14.52
CA ALA A 373 1.66 9.76 13.79
C ALA A 373 2.73 9.17 14.71
N ARG A 374 3.31 9.94 15.64
CA ARG A 374 4.24 9.41 16.66
C ARG A 374 3.59 8.33 17.51
N GLN A 375 2.37 8.57 17.97
CA GLN A 375 1.62 7.61 18.77
C GLN A 375 1.37 6.30 18.00
N PHE A 376 0.97 6.41 16.73
CA PHE A 376 0.79 5.26 15.84
C PHE A 376 2.09 4.46 15.67
N LYS A 377 3.21 5.14 15.37
CA LYS A 377 4.52 4.49 15.24
C LYS A 377 4.90 3.73 16.50
N ARG A 378 4.77 4.35 17.67
CA ARG A 378 5.04 3.71 18.95
C ARG A 378 4.16 2.48 19.18
N ALA A 379 2.87 2.56 18.88
CA ALA A 379 1.95 1.42 19.00
C ALA A 379 2.37 0.26 18.06
N MET A 380 2.78 0.57 16.83
CA MET A 380 3.16 -0.44 15.83
C MET A 380 4.52 -1.08 16.10
N GLN A 381 5.37 -0.43 16.91
CA GLN A 381 6.71 -0.91 17.25
C GLN A 381 6.79 -1.64 18.60
N ILE A 382 5.71 -1.71 19.39
CA ILE A 382 5.72 -2.49 20.63
C ILE A 382 6.16 -3.92 20.30
N PRO A 383 7.29 -4.41 20.84
CA PRO A 383 7.74 -5.77 20.62
C PRO A 383 6.73 -6.77 21.19
N ALA A 384 6.28 -7.69 20.36
CA ALA A 384 5.41 -8.78 20.81
C ALA A 384 5.39 -9.88 19.75
N ALA A 385 5.46 -11.12 20.17
CA ALA A 385 5.35 -12.25 19.28
C ALA A 385 3.96 -12.29 18.64
N THR A 386 3.93 -12.50 17.33
CA THR A 386 2.68 -12.79 16.62
C THR A 386 2.07 -14.09 17.17
N PRO A 387 0.75 -14.18 17.37
CA PRO A 387 0.12 -15.43 17.74
C PRO A 387 0.48 -16.56 16.78
N GLU A 388 0.81 -17.73 17.31
CA GLU A 388 1.31 -18.87 16.52
C GLU A 388 0.29 -19.38 15.48
N ASN A 389 -0.99 -19.09 15.68
CA ASN A 389 -2.05 -19.47 14.74
C ASN A 389 -2.14 -18.59 13.49
N VAL A 390 -1.46 -17.43 13.45
CA VAL A 390 -1.52 -16.50 12.31
C VAL A 390 -0.23 -16.52 11.51
N ALA A 391 -0.33 -16.75 10.20
CA ALA A 391 0.78 -16.61 9.28
C ALA A 391 0.87 -15.18 8.74
N VAL A 392 2.05 -14.55 8.83
CA VAL A 392 2.30 -13.22 8.26
C VAL A 392 3.34 -13.32 7.17
N SER A 393 2.94 -13.02 5.93
CA SER A 393 3.81 -13.13 4.75
C SER A 393 4.01 -11.75 4.11
N LEU A 394 5.21 -11.51 3.57
CA LEU A 394 5.58 -10.30 2.86
C LEU A 394 5.87 -10.61 1.40
N LEU A 395 5.27 -9.85 0.49
CA LEU A 395 5.65 -9.73 -0.91
C LEU A 395 6.17 -8.30 -1.13
N ALA A 396 7.48 -8.14 -1.39
CA ALA A 396 8.13 -6.82 -1.48
C ALA A 396 8.91 -6.65 -2.78
N GLY A 397 8.93 -5.45 -3.31
CA GLY A 397 9.81 -5.09 -4.44
C GLY A 397 11.24 -4.80 -3.97
N ASP A 398 12.23 -5.16 -4.77
CA ASP A 398 13.65 -4.92 -4.49
C ASP A 398 14.49 -4.56 -5.72
N THR A 399 13.83 -4.31 -6.86
CA THR A 399 14.55 -4.11 -8.15
C THR A 399 14.61 -2.66 -8.61
N ILE A 400 13.96 -1.73 -7.91
CA ILE A 400 13.94 -0.31 -8.29
C ILE A 400 14.64 0.52 -7.24
N MET A 401 15.56 1.37 -7.69
CA MET A 401 16.26 2.32 -6.83
C MET A 401 15.26 3.32 -6.22
N THR A 402 15.07 3.22 -4.94
CA THR A 402 14.02 3.89 -4.15
C THR A 402 14.65 4.84 -3.14
N SER A 403 14.07 6.01 -2.93
CA SER A 403 14.54 6.99 -1.93
C SER A 403 14.64 6.35 -0.56
N SER A 404 15.84 6.31 0.02
CA SER A 404 16.12 5.70 1.34
C SER A 404 16.52 6.72 2.38
N VAL A 405 17.26 7.78 2.00
CA VAL A 405 17.64 8.88 2.86
C VAL A 405 17.37 10.22 2.20
N LEU A 406 16.79 11.14 2.95
CA LEU A 406 16.55 12.53 2.57
C LEU A 406 17.55 13.45 3.28
N ALA A 407 18.01 14.49 2.58
CA ALA A 407 18.79 15.59 3.11
C ALA A 407 17.94 16.85 3.19
N VAL A 408 18.01 17.55 4.31
CA VAL A 408 17.34 18.83 4.54
C VAL A 408 18.38 19.94 4.61
N ASP A 409 18.26 20.92 3.73
CA ASP A 409 19.09 22.10 3.79
C ASP A 409 18.82 22.89 5.09
N PRO A 410 19.83 23.13 5.94
CA PRO A 410 19.61 23.72 7.25
C PRO A 410 19.16 25.20 7.23
N LYS A 411 19.35 25.90 6.09
CA LYS A 411 18.98 27.30 5.93
C LYS A 411 17.61 27.47 5.31
N THR A 412 17.32 26.71 4.26
CA THR A 412 16.09 26.85 3.45
C THR A 412 15.00 25.86 3.83
N GLY A 413 15.36 24.74 4.45
CA GLY A 413 14.46 23.63 4.70
C GLY A 413 14.11 22.82 3.44
N GLN A 414 14.80 23.05 2.32
CA GLN A 414 14.59 22.27 1.11
C GLN A 414 14.94 20.79 1.35
N VAL A 415 14.03 19.91 0.98
CA VAL A 415 14.19 18.46 1.09
C VAL A 415 14.66 17.89 -0.24
N SER A 416 15.69 17.08 -0.23
CA SER A 416 16.23 16.40 -1.41
C SER A 416 16.58 14.96 -1.11
N VAL A 417 16.64 14.11 -2.14
CA VAL A 417 17.03 12.70 -1.99
C VAL A 417 18.57 12.64 -1.88
N ALA A 418 19.08 12.19 -0.74
CA ALA A 418 20.52 12.00 -0.50
C ALA A 418 20.98 10.60 -0.89
N MET A 419 20.17 9.57 -0.63
CA MET A 419 20.52 8.18 -0.94
C MET A 419 19.30 7.43 -1.51
N ARG A 420 19.61 6.45 -2.34
CA ARG A 420 18.65 5.47 -2.84
C ARG A 420 19.13 4.07 -2.53
N ASP A 421 18.17 3.16 -2.33
CA ASP A 421 18.42 1.76 -2.03
C ASP A 421 17.42 0.89 -2.79
N ALA A 422 17.57 -0.42 -2.73
CA ALA A 422 16.64 -1.35 -3.33
C ALA A 422 15.22 -1.17 -2.76
N GLY A 423 14.22 -1.25 -3.63
CA GLY A 423 12.82 -1.12 -3.28
C GLY A 423 11.90 -1.31 -4.49
N ASP A 424 10.72 -0.72 -4.42
CA ASP A 424 9.70 -0.76 -5.48
C ASP A 424 9.43 0.60 -6.14
N GLY A 425 10.32 1.57 -5.94
CA GLY A 425 10.18 2.96 -6.42
C GLY A 425 9.43 3.88 -5.45
N LYS A 426 8.80 3.35 -4.41
CA LYS A 426 8.14 4.09 -3.32
C LYS A 426 8.63 3.63 -1.94
N VAL A 427 8.60 2.34 -1.69
CA VAL A 427 8.95 1.75 -0.39
C VAL A 427 10.30 1.05 -0.48
N PRO A 428 11.30 1.49 0.29
CA PRO A 428 12.56 0.75 0.42
C PRO A 428 12.33 -0.67 0.97
N THR A 429 13.05 -1.66 0.47
CA THR A 429 12.95 -3.06 0.91
C THR A 429 13.17 -3.21 2.41
N MET A 430 14.10 -2.45 2.99
CA MET A 430 14.32 -2.44 4.45
C MET A 430 13.08 -1.96 5.21
N SER A 431 12.39 -0.93 4.71
CA SER A 431 11.12 -0.48 5.29
C SER A 431 10.04 -1.54 5.18
N ALA A 432 9.90 -2.17 4.01
CA ALA A 432 8.90 -3.22 3.81
C ALA A 432 9.09 -4.40 4.78
N ARG A 433 10.33 -4.82 5.02
CA ARG A 433 10.68 -5.87 5.99
C ARG A 433 10.59 -5.42 7.44
N LEU A 434 10.49 -4.11 7.70
CA LEU A 434 10.72 -3.51 9.03
C LEU A 434 12.03 -4.03 9.63
N ASP A 435 13.09 -3.94 8.85
CA ASP A 435 14.42 -4.35 9.25
C ASP A 435 15.03 -3.28 10.17
N LEU A 436 15.28 -3.65 11.40
CA LEU A 436 15.80 -2.73 12.43
C LEU A 436 17.33 -2.73 12.53
N ARG A 437 18.02 -3.48 11.66
CA ARG A 437 19.49 -3.47 11.65
C ARG A 437 20.00 -2.13 11.14
N THR A 438 21.05 -1.66 11.79
CA THR A 438 21.84 -0.48 11.38
C THR A 438 23.31 -0.88 11.31
N LEU A 439 24.17 0.02 10.83
CA LEU A 439 25.62 -0.22 10.87
C LEU A 439 26.15 -0.38 12.30
N GLU A 440 25.52 0.31 13.26
CA GLU A 440 25.88 0.25 14.68
C GLU A 440 25.33 -1.01 15.38
N ASN A 441 24.13 -1.43 14.97
CA ASN A 441 23.43 -2.60 15.52
C ASN A 441 23.33 -3.73 14.49
N TRP A 442 24.47 -3.99 13.82
CA TRP A 442 24.50 -5.01 12.78
C TRP A 442 24.38 -6.43 13.35
N MET A 443 23.55 -7.22 12.69
CA MET A 443 23.35 -8.65 12.95
C MET A 443 23.34 -9.39 11.60
N PRO A 444 23.80 -10.65 11.52
CA PRO A 444 23.82 -11.40 10.26
C PRO A 444 22.42 -11.78 9.76
N PHE A 445 21.43 -11.83 10.65
CA PHE A 445 20.04 -12.19 10.32
C PHE A 445 19.12 -10.99 10.44
N LEU A 446 17.99 -11.05 9.73
CA LEU A 446 16.94 -10.05 9.80
C LEU A 446 16.47 -9.84 11.25
N VAL A 447 16.47 -8.58 11.70
CA VAL A 447 15.91 -8.18 12.98
C VAL A 447 14.61 -7.40 12.70
N SER A 448 13.48 -8.01 12.97
CA SER A 448 12.17 -7.39 12.76
C SER A 448 11.24 -7.70 13.92
N PRO A 449 10.40 -6.74 14.37
CA PRO A 449 9.35 -7.01 15.35
C PRO A 449 8.15 -7.76 14.73
N ILE A 450 8.19 -8.01 13.42
CA ILE A 450 7.20 -8.84 12.72
C ILE A 450 7.79 -10.25 12.58
N ALA A 451 7.09 -11.23 13.14
CA ALA A 451 7.44 -12.64 12.94
C ALA A 451 6.98 -13.08 11.52
N TRP A 452 7.80 -12.82 10.53
CA TRP A 452 7.52 -13.20 9.15
C TRP A 452 7.50 -14.72 8.97
N SER A 453 6.39 -15.26 8.50
CA SER A 453 6.29 -16.67 8.08
C SER A 453 6.99 -16.90 6.74
N THR A 454 6.91 -15.90 5.85
CA THR A 454 7.52 -15.94 4.50
C THR A 454 7.82 -14.52 4.05
N ILE A 455 8.98 -14.33 3.41
CA ILE A 455 9.34 -13.11 2.69
C ILE A 455 9.69 -13.49 1.27
N VAL A 456 9.03 -12.86 0.30
CA VAL A 456 9.31 -13.02 -1.13
C VAL A 456 9.64 -11.65 -1.71
N HIS A 457 10.76 -11.57 -2.43
CA HIS A 457 11.14 -10.38 -3.18
C HIS A 457 10.73 -10.57 -4.64
N LEU A 458 10.10 -9.55 -5.21
CA LEU A 458 9.54 -9.58 -6.55
C LEU A 458 10.02 -8.37 -7.36
N PRO A 459 10.23 -8.55 -8.66
CA PRO A 459 10.51 -7.43 -9.54
C PRO A 459 9.26 -6.58 -9.77
N GLY A 460 9.45 -5.29 -9.97
CA GLY A 460 8.37 -4.38 -10.35
C GLY A 460 8.23 -3.15 -9.46
N GLY A 461 7.49 -2.16 -9.96
CA GLY A 461 7.16 -0.94 -9.25
C GLY A 461 6.04 -1.16 -8.23
N HIS A 462 5.78 -0.15 -7.41
CA HIS A 462 4.89 -0.20 -6.24
C HIS A 462 3.50 -0.79 -6.52
N MET A 463 2.87 -0.41 -7.63
CA MET A 463 1.62 -1.03 -8.10
C MET A 463 1.90 -2.21 -9.05
N GLY A 464 2.92 -2.08 -9.91
CA GLY A 464 3.26 -3.04 -10.95
C GLY A 464 3.72 -4.41 -10.43
N ILE A 465 4.18 -4.48 -9.16
CA ILE A 465 4.54 -5.76 -8.51
C ILE A 465 3.38 -6.77 -8.57
N MET A 466 2.14 -6.30 -8.51
CA MET A 466 0.93 -7.14 -8.57
C MET A 466 0.58 -7.62 -9.99
N ASN A 467 1.22 -7.05 -11.02
CA ASN A 467 0.95 -7.34 -12.43
C ASN A 467 1.98 -8.30 -13.01
N SER A 468 2.29 -9.39 -12.32
CA SER A 468 3.24 -10.38 -12.81
C SER A 468 2.80 -11.81 -12.48
N ASP A 469 3.13 -12.75 -13.38
CA ASP A 469 2.87 -14.18 -13.16
C ASP A 469 3.59 -14.71 -11.91
N VAL A 470 4.75 -14.13 -11.58
CA VAL A 470 5.50 -14.51 -10.37
C VAL A 470 4.75 -14.08 -9.12
N PHE A 471 4.15 -12.88 -9.13
CA PHE A 471 3.28 -12.44 -8.04
C PHE A 471 2.05 -13.36 -7.90
N GLU A 472 1.32 -13.61 -9.00
CA GLU A 472 0.14 -14.49 -8.98
C GLU A 472 0.52 -15.89 -8.44
N SER A 473 1.60 -16.47 -8.92
CA SER A 473 2.06 -17.79 -8.48
C SER A 473 2.38 -17.86 -6.98
N ASN A 474 3.06 -16.84 -6.44
CA ASN A 474 3.35 -16.77 -5.01
C ASN A 474 2.07 -16.52 -4.18
N LEU A 475 1.17 -15.65 -4.65
CA LEU A 475 -0.11 -15.41 -4.00
C LEU A 475 -0.94 -16.70 -3.92
N PHE A 476 -1.04 -17.45 -5.02
CA PHE A 476 -1.79 -18.70 -5.07
C PHE A 476 -1.14 -19.80 -4.23
N PHE A 477 0.19 -19.88 -4.24
CA PHE A 477 0.89 -20.80 -3.37
C PHE A 477 0.58 -20.53 -1.89
N LEU A 478 0.63 -19.27 -1.47
CA LEU A 478 0.31 -18.89 -0.11
C LEU A 478 -1.15 -19.18 0.26
N LEU A 479 -2.10 -18.89 -0.63
CA LEU A 479 -3.53 -19.01 -0.34
C LEU A 479 -4.07 -20.43 -0.49
N LEU A 480 -3.57 -21.20 -1.45
CA LEU A 480 -4.21 -22.45 -1.87
C LEU A 480 -3.36 -23.70 -1.59
N SER A 481 -2.03 -23.57 -1.51
CA SER A 481 -1.13 -24.72 -1.35
C SER A 481 -0.50 -24.80 0.04
N THR A 482 -0.50 -23.71 0.80
CA THR A 482 0.14 -23.66 2.11
C THR A 482 -0.93 -23.57 3.21
N PRO A 483 -1.18 -24.65 3.98
CA PRO A 483 -2.12 -24.57 5.09
C PRO A 483 -1.59 -23.60 6.17
N THR A 484 -2.48 -22.82 6.75
CA THR A 484 -2.16 -21.92 7.86
C THR A 484 -1.78 -22.72 9.12
N PRO A 485 -1.10 -22.13 10.11
CA PRO A 485 -0.86 -22.78 11.38
C PRO A 485 -2.15 -23.23 12.06
N TYR A 486 -3.21 -22.42 12.00
CA TYR A 486 -4.53 -22.77 12.52
C TYR A 486 -5.10 -24.02 11.82
N GLN A 487 -5.10 -24.04 10.49
CA GLN A 487 -5.56 -25.19 9.68
C GLN A 487 -4.76 -26.47 10.01
N LYS A 488 -3.43 -26.35 10.17
CA LYS A 488 -2.57 -27.49 10.55
C LYS A 488 -2.95 -28.04 11.94
N ALA A 489 -3.17 -27.16 12.92
CA ALA A 489 -3.55 -27.56 14.26
C ALA A 489 -4.94 -28.22 14.31
N HIS A 490 -5.84 -27.86 13.39
CA HIS A 490 -7.21 -28.35 13.31
C HIS A 490 -7.49 -29.27 12.12
N MET A 491 -6.47 -29.93 11.57
CA MET A 491 -6.54 -30.67 10.30
C MET A 491 -7.69 -31.67 10.25
N LYS A 492 -7.92 -32.45 11.32
CA LYS A 492 -9.04 -33.43 11.36
C LYS A 492 -10.41 -32.77 11.20
N HIS A 493 -10.61 -31.62 11.81
CA HIS A 493 -11.84 -30.82 11.67
C HIS A 493 -11.98 -30.29 10.25
N TYR A 494 -10.90 -29.77 9.68
CA TYR A 494 -10.86 -29.31 8.29
C TYR A 494 -11.17 -30.42 7.29
N GLU A 495 -10.58 -31.61 7.45
CA GLU A 495 -10.87 -32.76 6.58
C GLU A 495 -12.37 -33.13 6.62
N ALA A 496 -13.02 -33.07 7.78
CA ALA A 496 -14.45 -33.32 7.88
C ALA A 496 -15.29 -32.27 7.13
N ILE A 497 -14.90 -31.00 7.19
CA ILE A 497 -15.54 -29.88 6.46
C ILE A 497 -15.30 -30.02 4.96
N LEU A 498 -14.07 -30.34 4.55
CA LEU A 498 -13.70 -30.58 3.14
C LEU A 498 -14.53 -31.71 2.54
N ARG A 499 -14.69 -32.81 3.25
CA ARG A 499 -15.52 -33.96 2.80
C ARG A 499 -16.99 -33.57 2.65
N LYS A 500 -17.57 -32.78 3.55
CA LYS A 500 -18.93 -32.23 3.40
C LYS A 500 -19.08 -31.36 2.14
N GLY A 501 -18.13 -30.49 1.88
CA GLY A 501 -18.11 -29.69 0.67
C GLY A 501 -18.04 -30.53 -0.61
N LEU A 502 -17.20 -31.56 -0.63
CA LEU A 502 -17.08 -32.48 -1.77
C LEU A 502 -18.36 -33.31 -1.98
N SER A 503 -19.02 -33.80 -0.94
CA SER A 503 -20.27 -34.55 -1.05
C SER A 503 -21.44 -33.66 -1.53
N ALA A 504 -21.56 -32.44 -1.08
CA ALA A 504 -22.57 -31.49 -1.55
C ALA A 504 -22.42 -31.18 -3.07
N HIS A 505 -21.20 -31.16 -3.59
CA HIS A 505 -20.95 -31.04 -5.03
C HIS A 505 -21.29 -32.31 -5.80
N ALA A 506 -21.07 -33.52 -5.22
CA ALA A 506 -21.37 -34.78 -5.86
C ALA A 506 -22.88 -35.07 -5.96
N ASP A 507 -23.63 -34.65 -4.95
CA ASP A 507 -25.09 -34.88 -4.88
C ASP A 507 -25.94 -33.87 -5.65
N GLY A 508 -25.33 -32.90 -6.33
CA GLY A 508 -26.03 -31.90 -7.14
C GLY A 508 -26.95 -30.97 -6.35
N THR A 509 -26.80 -30.92 -5.02
CA THR A 509 -27.62 -30.08 -4.12
C THR A 509 -27.19 -28.60 -4.17
N THR A 510 -26.05 -28.31 -4.78
CA THR A 510 -25.64 -26.95 -5.15
C THR A 510 -26.09 -26.66 -6.58
N ARG A 511 -27.32 -26.16 -6.73
CA ARG A 511 -27.86 -25.60 -8.00
C ARG A 511 -27.70 -24.10 -8.05
#